data_9cb2968404664633eb81f697cda5a352
#
_entry.id   9cb2968404664633eb81f697cda5a352
#
_cell.length_a   1.000
_cell.length_b   1.000
_cell.length_c   1.000
_cell.angle_alpha   90.00
_cell.angle_beta   90.00
_cell.angle_gamma   90.00
#
_symmetry.space_group_name_H-M   'P 1'
#
loop_
_entity.id
_entity.type
_entity.pdbx_description
1 polymer ?
#
loop_
_entity_poly.entity_id
_entity_poly.type
_entity_poly.pdbx_seq_one_letter_code
_entity_poly.pdbx_strand_id
1 'polypeptide(L)'
;MAYLKPDIYKQSIFDIDYKKLLKSNIKCLVFDLDNTLGLIDEEYCPDKTKKLIKRLKKDFLVIIISNNTEKRIAKYKNELELDAVSFAMKPLTVGLGKIKKRYNLEKNEMLMIGDQLVTDILSGKLFGIKTALVEPLGKKDLKITSLNRKIENNIIEKYRKKGIFERGKYYE
;
A
#
# COMPACT_ATOMS: atom_id res chain seq x y z
N MET A 1 -0.25 -18.49 -13.60
CA MET A 1 -0.77 -18.15 -12.26
C MET A 1 -0.73 -16.64 -12.09
N ALA A 2 -1.83 -16.00 -11.72
CA ALA A 2 -1.95 -14.52 -11.59
C ALA A 2 -1.49 -14.05 -10.20
N TYR A 3 -0.31 -14.48 -9.78
CA TYR A 3 0.16 -14.29 -8.41
C TYR A 3 0.23 -12.81 -7.97
N LEU A 4 0.59 -11.90 -8.89
CA LEU A 4 0.67 -10.45 -8.64
C LEU A 4 -0.62 -9.68 -8.96
N LYS A 5 -1.74 -10.37 -9.24
CA LYS A 5 -3.01 -9.68 -9.36
C LYS A 5 -3.43 -9.17 -7.97
N PRO A 6 -3.62 -7.86 -7.77
CA PRO A 6 -4.13 -7.34 -6.50
C PRO A 6 -5.57 -7.82 -6.26
N ASP A 7 -6.01 -7.85 -5.01
CA ASP A 7 -7.41 -8.21 -4.68
C ASP A 7 -8.34 -7.03 -4.95
N ILE A 8 -7.82 -5.81 -4.80
CA ILE A 8 -8.51 -4.54 -5.04
C ILE A 8 -7.61 -3.69 -5.95
N TYR A 9 -8.20 -3.02 -6.93
CA TYR A 9 -7.49 -2.04 -7.74
C TYR A 9 -8.33 -0.78 -7.93
N LYS A 10 -7.82 0.36 -7.48
CA LYS A 10 -8.50 1.67 -7.52
C LYS A 10 -7.59 2.74 -8.07
N GLN A 11 -8.16 3.86 -8.51
CA GLN A 11 -7.38 5.01 -8.96
C GLN A 11 -6.60 5.64 -7.81
N SER A 12 -7.18 5.70 -6.62
CA SER A 12 -6.54 6.30 -5.45
C SER A 12 -7.02 5.66 -4.15
N ILE A 13 -6.32 5.96 -3.06
CA ILE A 13 -6.75 5.58 -1.72
C ILE A 13 -8.11 6.17 -1.34
N PHE A 14 -8.56 7.22 -2.01
CA PHE A 14 -9.84 7.88 -1.74
C PHE A 14 -11.02 7.13 -2.35
N ASP A 15 -10.79 6.23 -3.30
CA ASP A 15 -11.80 5.49 -4.05
C ASP A 15 -12.05 4.07 -3.51
N ILE A 16 -11.31 3.68 -2.47
CA ILE A 16 -11.48 2.38 -1.79
C ILE A 16 -12.76 2.43 -0.93
N ASP A 17 -13.59 1.39 -1.03
CA ASP A 17 -14.76 1.22 -0.16
C ASP A 17 -14.37 0.66 1.22
N TYR A 18 -13.95 1.56 2.10
CA TYR A 18 -13.53 1.19 3.47
C TYR A 18 -14.69 0.57 4.29
N LYS A 19 -15.95 0.92 4.00
CA LYS A 19 -17.10 0.30 4.68
C LYS A 19 -17.23 -1.18 4.32
N LYS A 20 -16.97 -1.52 3.05
CA LYS A 20 -16.94 -2.91 2.59
C LYS A 20 -15.79 -3.69 3.24
N LEU A 21 -14.62 -3.07 3.38
CA LEU A 21 -13.48 -3.66 4.08
C LEU A 21 -13.80 -3.99 5.53
N LEU A 22 -14.43 -3.07 6.25
CA LEU A 22 -14.84 -3.27 7.63
C LEU A 22 -15.81 -4.46 7.76
N LYS A 23 -16.81 -4.55 6.86
CA LYS A 23 -17.74 -5.69 6.79
C LYS A 23 -17.04 -7.01 6.44
N SER A 24 -15.89 -6.95 5.76
CA SER A 24 -15.06 -8.12 5.38
C SER A 24 -14.02 -8.49 6.45
N ASN A 25 -14.20 -8.05 7.69
CA ASN A 25 -13.31 -8.33 8.83
C ASN A 25 -11.89 -7.74 8.71
N ILE A 26 -11.66 -6.75 7.84
CA ILE A 26 -10.38 -6.03 7.84
C ILE A 26 -10.36 -5.09 9.05
N LYS A 27 -9.30 -5.19 9.85
CA LYS A 27 -9.07 -4.39 11.07
C LYS A 27 -7.83 -3.51 10.95
N CYS A 28 -6.87 -3.89 10.09
CA CYS A 28 -5.61 -3.19 9.93
C CYS A 28 -5.37 -2.81 8.47
N LEU A 29 -5.17 -1.52 8.24
CA LEU A 29 -4.78 -0.95 6.96
C LEU A 29 -3.29 -0.60 7.01
N VAL A 30 -2.49 -1.24 6.18
CA VAL A 30 -1.05 -1.03 6.09
C VAL A 30 -0.77 -0.27 4.80
N PHE A 31 -0.45 1.01 4.91
CA PHE A 31 -0.21 1.88 3.76
C PHE A 31 1.28 2.01 3.44
N ASP A 32 1.61 1.90 2.16
CA ASP A 32 2.86 2.48 1.67
C ASP A 32 2.81 4.02 1.80
N LEU A 33 3.98 4.66 1.79
CA LEU A 33 4.09 6.11 1.96
C LEU A 33 4.19 6.84 0.62
N ASP A 34 5.29 6.61 -0.11
CA ASP A 34 5.67 7.41 -1.26
C ASP A 34 4.81 7.08 -2.49
N ASN A 35 4.21 8.11 -3.09
CA ASN A 35 3.23 8.00 -4.16
C ASN A 35 1.91 7.30 -3.79
N THR A 36 1.72 6.94 -2.52
CA THR A 36 0.47 6.36 -1.99
C THR A 36 -0.23 7.34 -1.03
N LEU A 37 0.40 7.77 0.05
CA LEU A 37 -0.13 8.76 1.01
C LEU A 37 0.23 10.20 0.65
N GLY A 38 1.34 10.41 -0.03
CA GLY A 38 1.83 11.70 -0.53
C GLY A 38 2.88 11.53 -1.60
N LEU A 39 3.25 12.60 -2.27
CA LEU A 39 4.30 12.58 -3.28
C LEU A 39 5.67 12.31 -2.63
N ILE A 40 6.58 11.73 -3.41
CA ILE A 40 7.91 11.34 -2.93
C ILE A 40 8.77 12.53 -2.46
N ASP A 41 8.52 13.71 -3.03
CA ASP A 41 9.20 14.95 -2.70
C ASP A 41 8.39 15.86 -1.75
N GLU A 42 7.18 15.46 -1.36
CA GLU A 42 6.40 16.15 -0.33
C GLU A 42 6.95 15.84 1.06
N GLU A 43 7.31 16.89 1.76
CA GLU A 43 7.81 16.80 3.13
C GLU A 43 6.69 16.56 4.13
N TYR A 44 5.50 17.07 3.85
CA TYR A 44 4.32 17.06 4.72
C TYR A 44 3.17 16.32 4.08
N CYS A 45 2.34 15.73 4.92
CA CYS A 45 1.18 14.99 4.46
C CYS A 45 0.12 15.93 3.86
N PRO A 46 -0.43 15.65 2.66
CA PRO A 46 -1.51 16.44 2.08
C PRO A 46 -2.76 16.47 2.98
N ASP A 47 -3.43 17.62 3.06
CA ASP A 47 -4.63 17.78 3.91
C ASP A 47 -5.74 16.80 3.59
N LYS A 48 -5.93 16.47 2.31
CA LYS A 48 -6.91 15.45 1.88
C LYS A 48 -6.58 14.09 2.50
N THR A 49 -5.31 13.71 2.50
CA THR A 49 -4.82 12.47 3.11
C THR A 49 -4.99 12.50 4.63
N LYS A 50 -4.64 13.63 5.29
CA LYS A 50 -4.87 13.80 6.75
C LYS A 50 -6.32 13.58 7.14
N LYS A 51 -7.25 14.19 6.39
CA LYS A 51 -8.71 14.03 6.61
C LYS A 51 -9.16 12.58 6.44
N LEU A 52 -8.67 11.89 5.41
CA LEU A 52 -8.96 10.48 5.19
C LEU A 52 -8.45 9.62 6.36
N ILE A 53 -7.17 9.73 6.69
CA ILE A 53 -6.55 8.94 7.76
C ILE A 53 -7.23 9.18 9.11
N LYS A 54 -7.53 10.45 9.45
CA LYS A 54 -8.28 10.78 10.68
C LYS A 54 -9.64 10.07 10.76
N ARG A 55 -10.33 9.94 9.63
CA ARG A 55 -11.58 9.19 9.54
C ARG A 55 -11.35 7.68 9.72
N LEU A 56 -10.35 7.12 9.02
CA LEU A 56 -10.06 5.69 9.06
C LEU A 56 -9.61 5.20 10.44
N LYS A 57 -8.88 6.01 11.18
CA LYS A 57 -8.45 5.70 12.57
C LYS A 57 -9.60 5.45 13.55
N LYS A 58 -10.84 5.82 13.20
CA LYS A 58 -12.01 5.53 14.05
C LYS A 58 -12.41 4.06 14.00
N ASP A 59 -12.16 3.39 12.86
CA ASP A 59 -12.67 2.05 12.59
C ASP A 59 -11.54 1.04 12.35
N PHE A 60 -10.33 1.51 12.05
CA PHE A 60 -9.18 0.68 11.69
C PHE A 60 -7.92 1.06 12.47
N LEU A 61 -7.10 0.07 12.72
CA LEU A 61 -5.68 0.29 12.98
C LEU A 61 -5.02 0.70 11.65
N VAL A 62 -4.39 1.87 11.62
CA VAL A 62 -3.72 2.39 10.43
C VAL A 62 -2.22 2.47 10.68
N ILE A 63 -1.40 1.89 9.80
CA ILE A 63 0.06 1.80 9.94
C ILE A 63 0.72 2.17 8.62
N ILE A 64 1.84 2.88 8.69
CA ILE A 64 2.70 3.17 7.54
C ILE A 64 3.78 2.08 7.45
N ILE A 65 4.03 1.58 6.23
CA ILE A 65 5.16 0.68 5.94
C ILE A 65 5.92 1.18 4.71
N SER A 66 7.21 1.46 4.84
CA SER A 66 8.00 2.00 3.73
C SER A 66 9.42 1.42 3.71
N ASN A 67 9.98 1.30 2.50
CA ASN A 67 11.40 0.97 2.32
C ASN A 67 12.32 2.17 2.60
N ASN A 68 11.74 3.33 2.82
CA ASN A 68 12.49 4.56 3.06
C ASN A 68 13.01 4.65 4.50
N THR A 69 13.84 5.68 4.75
CA THR A 69 14.46 5.94 6.05
C THR A 69 13.44 6.40 7.09
N GLU A 70 13.77 6.21 8.36
CA GLU A 70 12.96 6.72 9.46
C GLU A 70 12.78 8.24 9.39
N LYS A 71 13.82 8.98 9.00
CA LYS A 71 13.77 10.44 8.81
C LYS A 71 12.68 10.86 7.81
N ARG A 72 12.53 10.12 6.68
CA ARG A 72 11.49 10.40 5.68
C ARG A 72 10.10 10.14 6.23
N ILE A 73 9.93 9.06 6.99
CA ILE A 73 8.65 8.65 7.53
C ILE A 73 8.21 9.49 8.72
N ALA A 74 9.16 10.00 9.52
CA ALA A 74 8.90 10.65 10.81
C ALA A 74 7.87 11.78 10.73
N LYS A 75 7.92 12.61 9.69
CA LYS A 75 6.98 13.73 9.54
C LYS A 75 5.55 13.24 9.32
N TYR A 76 5.34 12.31 8.40
CA TYR A 76 4.03 11.70 8.17
C TYR A 76 3.51 10.94 9.39
N LYS A 77 4.40 10.16 10.02
CA LYS A 77 4.08 9.45 11.27
C LYS A 77 3.58 10.41 12.35
N ASN A 78 4.29 11.52 12.56
CA ASN A 78 3.95 12.51 13.59
C ASN A 78 2.67 13.29 13.23
N GLU A 79 2.55 13.78 11.99
CA GLU A 79 1.37 14.54 11.57
C GLU A 79 0.08 13.71 11.55
N LEU A 80 0.18 12.43 11.23
CA LEU A 80 -0.95 11.51 11.18
C LEU A 80 -1.15 10.78 12.50
N GLU A 81 -0.21 10.90 13.45
CA GLU A 81 -0.20 10.16 14.73
C GLU A 81 -0.38 8.65 14.49
N LEU A 82 0.47 8.10 13.62
CA LEU A 82 0.44 6.69 13.23
C LEU A 82 1.71 5.98 13.69
N ASP A 83 1.59 4.68 13.89
CA ASP A 83 2.76 3.81 13.92
C ASP A 83 3.30 3.58 12.51
N ALA A 84 4.62 3.34 12.43
CA ALA A 84 5.29 3.13 11.16
C ALA A 84 6.41 2.09 11.25
N VAL A 85 6.65 1.42 10.12
CA VAL A 85 7.79 0.54 9.91
C VAL A 85 8.64 1.12 8.79
N SER A 86 9.83 1.62 9.15
CA SER A 86 10.87 2.05 8.21
C SER A 86 11.75 0.88 7.80
N PHE A 87 12.51 1.05 6.72
CA PHE A 87 13.42 0.00 6.19
C PHE A 87 12.73 -1.37 6.09
N ALA A 88 11.51 -1.38 5.62
CA ALA A 88 10.65 -2.58 5.63
C ALA A 88 11.15 -3.69 4.71
N MET A 89 12.10 -3.39 3.82
CA MET A 89 12.69 -4.30 2.83
C MET A 89 11.65 -5.01 1.94
N LYS A 90 10.54 -4.32 1.61
CA LYS A 90 9.57 -4.87 0.65
C LYS A 90 10.27 -5.22 -0.67
N PRO A 91 10.04 -6.37 -1.29
CA PRO A 91 8.90 -7.28 -1.06
C PRO A 91 9.08 -8.33 0.05
N LEU A 92 10.16 -8.32 0.83
CA LEU A 92 10.27 -9.21 1.98
C LEU A 92 9.15 -8.94 3.00
N THR A 93 8.74 -9.99 3.71
CA THR A 93 7.56 -9.96 4.58
C THR A 93 7.86 -9.57 6.03
N VAL A 94 9.12 -9.26 6.33
CA VAL A 94 9.59 -8.97 7.70
C VAL A 94 8.81 -7.82 8.35
N GLY A 95 8.59 -6.73 7.61
CA GLY A 95 7.83 -5.58 8.10
C GLY A 95 6.39 -5.94 8.46
N LEU A 96 5.70 -6.68 7.59
CA LEU A 96 4.33 -7.17 7.82
C LEU A 96 4.27 -8.14 9.01
N GLY A 97 5.28 -9.00 9.15
CA GLY A 97 5.40 -9.91 10.29
C GLY A 97 5.54 -9.18 11.63
N LYS A 98 6.34 -8.10 11.66
CA LYS A 98 6.45 -7.22 12.86
C LYS A 98 5.10 -6.60 13.22
N ILE A 99 4.36 -6.08 12.25
CA ILE A 99 3.03 -5.50 12.45
C ILE A 99 2.06 -6.55 13.00
N LYS A 100 1.95 -7.72 12.33
CA LYS A 100 1.08 -8.81 12.78
C LYS A 100 1.34 -9.18 14.25
N LYS A 101 2.62 -9.38 14.60
CA LYS A 101 3.02 -9.76 15.97
C LYS A 101 2.73 -8.66 16.99
N ARG A 102 3.07 -7.40 16.66
CA ARG A 102 2.93 -6.26 17.58
C ARG A 102 1.48 -6.00 17.99
N TYR A 103 0.55 -6.18 17.04
CA TYR A 103 -0.87 -5.88 17.25
C TYR A 103 -1.75 -7.12 17.38
N ASN A 104 -1.14 -8.30 17.48
CA ASN A 104 -1.83 -9.58 17.63
C ASN A 104 -2.94 -9.78 16.59
N LEU A 105 -2.60 -9.53 15.30
CA LEU A 105 -3.55 -9.59 14.19
C LEU A 105 -3.51 -10.96 13.51
N GLU A 106 -4.65 -11.35 12.91
CA GLU A 106 -4.68 -12.45 11.97
C GLU A 106 -4.46 -11.91 10.53
N LYS A 107 -3.95 -12.77 9.63
CA LYS A 107 -3.64 -12.36 8.24
C LYS A 107 -4.87 -11.88 7.48
N ASN A 108 -6.02 -12.49 7.70
CA ASN A 108 -7.29 -12.12 7.08
C ASN A 108 -7.87 -10.79 7.60
N GLU A 109 -7.27 -10.21 8.65
CA GLU A 109 -7.63 -8.92 9.22
C GLU A 109 -6.78 -7.77 8.64
N MET A 110 -5.78 -8.07 7.80
CA MET A 110 -4.81 -7.12 7.29
C MET A 110 -5.00 -6.86 5.80
N LEU A 111 -4.84 -5.60 5.40
CA LEU A 111 -4.81 -5.18 4.00
C LEU A 111 -3.55 -4.34 3.75
N MET A 112 -2.73 -4.76 2.78
CA MET A 112 -1.63 -3.94 2.25
C MET A 112 -2.13 -3.05 1.13
N ILE A 113 -1.86 -1.75 1.22
CA ILE A 113 -2.26 -0.73 0.24
C ILE A 113 -1.02 -0.01 -0.26
N GLY A 114 -0.79 -0.01 -1.56
CA GLY A 114 0.36 0.66 -2.16
C GLY A 114 0.22 0.82 -3.66
N ASP A 115 1.21 1.49 -4.27
CA ASP A 115 1.20 1.85 -5.69
C ASP A 115 2.11 0.98 -6.56
N GLN A 116 2.87 0.05 -5.94
CA GLN A 116 3.83 -0.80 -6.63
C GLN A 116 3.48 -2.29 -6.55
N LEU A 117 3.41 -2.96 -7.73
CA LEU A 117 3.18 -4.41 -7.82
C LEU A 117 4.33 -5.23 -7.21
N VAL A 118 5.58 -4.83 -7.50
CA VAL A 118 6.76 -5.65 -7.16
C VAL A 118 7.27 -5.42 -5.73
N THR A 119 6.75 -4.44 -5.03
CA THR A 119 7.06 -4.22 -3.61
C THR A 119 5.84 -4.45 -2.74
N ASP A 120 4.78 -3.69 -2.91
CA ASP A 120 3.62 -3.68 -2.02
C ASP A 120 2.73 -4.90 -2.22
N ILE A 121 2.28 -5.10 -3.47
CA ILE A 121 1.40 -6.22 -3.78
C ILE A 121 2.12 -7.55 -3.60
N LEU A 122 3.36 -7.65 -4.08
CA LEU A 122 4.16 -8.86 -3.89
C LEU A 122 4.40 -9.15 -2.40
N SER A 123 4.74 -8.14 -1.59
CA SER A 123 4.91 -8.30 -0.14
C SER A 123 3.64 -8.85 0.53
N GLY A 124 2.49 -8.24 0.23
CA GLY A 124 1.20 -8.69 0.77
C GLY A 124 0.85 -10.10 0.34
N LYS A 125 1.04 -10.44 -0.94
CA LYS A 125 0.79 -11.79 -1.48
C LYS A 125 1.72 -12.84 -0.88
N LEU A 126 3.02 -12.55 -0.76
CA LEU A 126 3.99 -13.44 -0.11
C LEU A 126 3.66 -13.65 1.37
N PHE A 127 3.21 -12.62 2.06
CA PHE A 127 2.78 -12.73 3.45
C PHE A 127 1.44 -13.44 3.61
N GLY A 128 0.61 -13.47 2.59
CA GLY A 128 -0.71 -14.10 2.58
C GLY A 128 -1.82 -13.23 3.16
N ILE A 129 -1.77 -11.92 2.92
CA ILE A 129 -2.80 -10.94 3.27
C ILE A 129 -3.47 -10.38 2.02
N LYS A 130 -4.63 -9.72 2.18
CA LYS A 130 -5.28 -8.98 1.11
C LYS A 130 -4.44 -7.80 0.66
N THR A 131 -4.57 -7.43 -0.62
CA THR A 131 -3.79 -6.37 -1.25
C THR A 131 -4.67 -5.42 -2.06
N ALA A 132 -4.39 -4.13 -1.96
CA ALA A 132 -5.00 -3.08 -2.77
C ALA A 132 -3.92 -2.29 -3.51
N LEU A 133 -3.98 -2.32 -4.83
CA LEU A 133 -3.16 -1.48 -5.69
C LEU A 133 -3.89 -0.16 -5.94
N VAL A 134 -3.17 0.95 -5.87
CA VAL A 134 -3.64 2.25 -6.32
C VAL A 134 -2.71 2.82 -7.38
N GLU A 135 -3.19 3.76 -8.19
CA GLU A 135 -2.31 4.48 -9.11
C GLU A 135 -1.38 5.40 -8.32
N PRO A 136 -0.12 5.55 -8.74
CA PRO A 136 0.81 6.45 -8.08
C PRO A 136 0.34 7.90 -8.16
N LEU A 137 0.46 8.64 -7.07
CA LEU A 137 0.09 10.06 -7.01
C LEU A 137 0.95 10.93 -7.93
N GLY A 138 2.20 10.57 -8.11
CA GLY A 138 3.16 11.32 -8.92
C GLY A 138 3.87 10.48 -9.97
N LYS A 139 4.53 11.18 -10.91
CA LYS A 139 5.38 10.55 -11.94
C LYS A 139 6.84 10.39 -11.50
N LYS A 140 7.23 11.04 -10.41
CA LYS A 140 8.60 10.93 -9.89
C LYS A 140 8.76 9.64 -9.08
N ASP A 141 9.83 8.94 -9.37
CA ASP A 141 10.25 7.74 -8.65
C ASP A 141 11.73 7.87 -8.24
N LEU A 142 12.11 7.23 -7.15
CA LEU A 142 13.52 7.00 -6.85
C LEU A 142 14.14 6.13 -7.94
N LYS A 143 15.46 6.22 -8.17
CA LYS A 143 16.15 5.43 -9.21
C LYS A 143 15.84 3.92 -9.16
N ILE A 144 15.80 3.35 -7.95
CA ILE A 144 15.43 1.95 -7.73
C ILE A 144 13.96 1.69 -8.11
N THR A 145 13.06 2.61 -7.75
CA THR A 145 11.65 2.53 -8.10
C THR A 145 11.43 2.60 -9.61
N SER A 146 12.22 3.40 -10.32
CA SER A 146 12.19 3.47 -11.80
C SER A 146 12.49 2.13 -12.46
N LEU A 147 13.43 1.34 -11.93
CA LEU A 147 13.69 -0.03 -12.40
C LEU A 147 12.50 -0.95 -12.12
N ASN A 148 11.95 -0.88 -10.92
CA ASN A 148 10.76 -1.64 -10.53
C ASN A 148 9.58 -1.34 -11.46
N ARG A 149 9.35 -0.07 -11.83
CA ARG A 149 8.29 0.32 -12.77
C ARG A 149 8.44 -0.32 -14.16
N LYS A 150 9.68 -0.46 -14.66
CA LYS A 150 9.91 -1.16 -15.94
C LYS A 150 9.52 -2.64 -15.83
N ILE A 151 9.89 -3.30 -14.72
CA ILE A 151 9.51 -4.68 -14.46
C ILE A 151 7.98 -4.81 -14.35
N GLU A 152 7.34 -3.90 -13.62
CA GLU A 152 5.88 -3.85 -13.47
C GLU A 152 5.17 -3.71 -14.80
N ASN A 153 5.60 -2.78 -15.64
CA ASN A 153 5.00 -2.56 -16.95
C ASN A 153 5.04 -3.83 -17.82
N ASN A 154 6.15 -4.57 -17.77
CA ASN A 154 6.27 -5.86 -18.48
C ASN A 154 5.31 -6.91 -17.91
N ILE A 155 5.12 -6.97 -16.58
CA ILE A 155 4.19 -7.89 -15.92
C ILE A 155 2.75 -7.52 -16.27
N ILE A 156 2.40 -6.24 -16.20
CA ILE A 156 1.07 -5.72 -16.51
C ILE A 156 0.73 -6.02 -17.97
N GLU A 157 1.66 -5.80 -18.90
CA GLU A 157 1.43 -6.10 -20.32
C GLU A 157 1.19 -7.60 -20.56
N LYS A 158 1.95 -8.48 -19.89
CA LYS A 158 1.69 -9.93 -19.93
C LYS A 158 0.32 -10.29 -19.38
N TYR A 159 -0.11 -9.63 -18.29
CA TYR A 159 -1.42 -9.88 -17.67
C TYR A 159 -2.56 -9.34 -18.54
N ARG A 160 -2.37 -8.17 -19.17
CA ARG A 160 -3.32 -7.59 -20.13
C ARG A 160 -3.58 -8.55 -21.30
N LYS A 161 -2.51 -9.08 -21.92
CA LYS A 161 -2.60 -10.06 -23.02
C LYS A 161 -3.35 -11.35 -22.62
N LYS A 162 -3.31 -11.70 -21.34
CA LYS A 162 -4.01 -12.90 -20.79
C LYS A 162 -5.39 -12.58 -20.22
N GLY A 163 -5.87 -11.35 -20.29
CA GLY A 163 -7.14 -10.92 -19.69
C GLY A 163 -7.20 -11.01 -18.16
N ILE A 164 -6.03 -11.00 -17.48
CA ILE A 164 -5.94 -11.19 -16.03
C ILE A 164 -6.04 -9.86 -15.28
N PHE A 165 -5.30 -8.86 -15.75
CA PHE A 165 -5.21 -7.53 -15.14
C PHE A 165 -4.84 -6.51 -16.20
N GLU A 166 -5.48 -5.36 -16.14
CA GLU A 166 -5.23 -4.24 -17.05
C GLU A 166 -5.25 -2.93 -16.27
N ARG A 167 -4.22 -2.09 -16.48
CA ARG A 167 -4.14 -0.78 -15.85
C ARG A 167 -5.31 0.10 -16.30
N GLY A 168 -5.92 0.84 -15.34
CA GLY A 168 -7.10 1.67 -15.59
C GLY A 168 -8.45 0.93 -15.54
N LYS A 169 -8.47 -0.39 -15.48
CA LYS A 169 -9.69 -1.18 -15.26
C LYS A 169 -9.83 -1.51 -13.77
N TYR A 170 -10.40 -0.58 -13.01
CA TYR A 170 -10.54 -0.67 -11.56
C TYR A 170 -11.59 -1.69 -11.13
N TYR A 171 -11.34 -2.33 -9.98
CA TYR A 171 -12.25 -3.32 -9.36
C TYR A 171 -12.05 -3.41 -7.83
N GLU A 172 -12.99 -4.07 -7.15
CA GLU A 172 -12.99 -4.32 -5.71
C GLU A 172 -13.73 -5.61 -5.35
#